data_8b875753392bef28116fa5d05b852947
#
_entry.id   8b875753392bef28116fa5d05b852947
#
_cell.length_a   1.000
_cell.length_b   1.000
_cell.length_c   1.000
_cell.angle_alpha   90.00
_cell.angle_beta   90.00
_cell.angle_gamma   90.00
#
_symmetry.space_group_name_H-M   'P 1'
#
loop_
_entity.id
_entity.type
_entity.pdbx_description
1 polymer ?
#
loop_
_entity_poly.entity_id
_entity_poly.type
_entity_poly.pdbx_seq_one_letter_code
_entity_poly.pdbx_strand_id
1 'polypeptide(L)'
;MGNFDQKVNKFIEIFLERNGYTKVIQGLHNTLLIAVTGLIIGIIVGTLIATVRVLPKYKTLPKVLNGICSFYVALFRGTPMVVQLLVFYFVLLPVIGLKITGVQVAMLVFGLNSGAYISEIMRSGIQSVDSGQMEAGRAVGLSFGTSMMKIVIPQAVKNILPTLGNEFISLIKETSVVSFVGAADLYVAFNYIGSNSYEFMVPYLVMALIYIAMVLIISLLIKLMERSLKKSDRRN
;
A
#
# COMPACT_ATOMS: atom_id res chain seq x y z
N MET A 1 -25.30 -21.46 23.91
CA MET A 1 -24.20 -21.49 22.92
C MET A 1 -24.41 -22.71 22.02
N GLY A 2 -24.66 -22.53 20.71
CA GLY A 2 -24.79 -23.65 19.78
C GLY A 2 -23.49 -24.42 19.66
N ASN A 3 -23.55 -25.72 19.39
CA ASN A 3 -22.37 -26.56 19.10
C ASN A 3 -21.65 -26.01 17.87
N PHE A 4 -20.33 -26.20 17.78
CA PHE A 4 -19.50 -25.72 16.66
C PHE A 4 -20.06 -26.13 15.30
N ASP A 5 -20.54 -27.39 15.18
CA ASP A 5 -21.17 -27.89 13.96
C ASP A 5 -22.40 -27.06 13.52
N GLN A 6 -23.20 -26.59 14.45
CA GLN A 6 -24.35 -25.71 14.15
C GLN A 6 -23.91 -24.36 13.60
N LYS A 7 -22.80 -23.82 14.09
CA LYS A 7 -22.23 -22.55 13.60
C LYS A 7 -21.67 -22.71 12.19
N VAL A 8 -20.97 -23.83 11.92
CA VAL A 8 -20.47 -24.18 10.58
C VAL A 8 -21.63 -24.36 9.60
N ASN A 9 -22.68 -25.07 9.96
CA ASN A 9 -23.86 -25.28 9.09
C ASN A 9 -24.53 -23.95 8.73
N LYS A 10 -24.72 -23.04 9.69
CA LYS A 10 -25.24 -21.70 9.42
C LYS A 10 -24.37 -20.90 8.46
N PHE A 11 -23.04 -20.99 8.63
CA PHE A 11 -22.11 -20.36 7.70
C PHE A 11 -22.25 -20.93 6.29
N ILE A 12 -22.29 -22.25 6.15
CA ILE A 12 -22.42 -22.95 4.85
C ILE A 12 -23.73 -22.55 4.17
N GLU A 13 -24.85 -22.52 4.91
CA GLU A 13 -26.17 -22.08 4.38
C GLU A 13 -26.05 -20.68 3.74
N ILE A 14 -25.57 -19.67 4.47
CA ILE A 14 -25.46 -18.32 3.93
C ILE A 14 -24.43 -18.24 2.82
N PHE A 15 -23.28 -18.93 2.97
CA PHE A 15 -22.19 -18.88 2.00
C PHE A 15 -22.56 -19.54 0.67
N LEU A 16 -23.17 -20.73 0.68
CA LEU A 16 -23.51 -21.48 -0.53
C LEU A 16 -24.94 -21.24 -1.00
N GLU A 17 -25.96 -21.44 -0.13
CA GLU A 17 -27.35 -21.45 -0.54
C GLU A 17 -27.91 -20.03 -0.79
N ARG A 18 -27.42 -19.03 -0.04
CA ARG A 18 -27.78 -17.62 -0.23
C ARG A 18 -26.76 -16.81 -1.02
N ASN A 19 -25.90 -17.49 -1.79
CA ASN A 19 -24.88 -16.87 -2.66
C ASN A 19 -23.93 -15.90 -1.92
N GLY A 20 -23.64 -16.13 -0.63
CA GLY A 20 -22.68 -15.32 0.15
C GLY A 20 -21.28 -15.33 -0.45
N TYR A 21 -20.88 -16.41 -1.14
CA TYR A 21 -19.61 -16.51 -1.85
C TYR A 21 -19.42 -15.43 -2.93
N THR A 22 -20.50 -14.97 -3.58
CA THR A 22 -20.41 -13.87 -4.57
C THR A 22 -19.99 -12.57 -3.92
N LYS A 23 -20.48 -12.30 -2.68
CA LYS A 23 -20.05 -11.15 -1.88
C LYS A 23 -18.58 -11.26 -1.49
N VAL A 24 -18.12 -12.47 -1.15
CA VAL A 24 -16.71 -12.71 -0.80
C VAL A 24 -15.80 -12.52 -2.01
N ILE A 25 -16.18 -13.01 -3.19
CA ILE A 25 -15.42 -12.80 -4.44
C ILE A 25 -15.37 -11.31 -4.78
N GLN A 26 -16.48 -10.60 -4.70
CA GLN A 26 -16.53 -9.15 -4.92
C GLN A 26 -15.68 -8.38 -3.91
N GLY A 27 -15.77 -8.74 -2.62
CA GLY A 27 -14.97 -8.15 -1.56
C GLY A 27 -13.47 -8.37 -1.78
N LEU A 28 -13.08 -9.60 -2.13
CA LEU A 28 -11.69 -9.94 -2.46
C LEU A 28 -11.18 -9.15 -3.67
N HIS A 29 -12.00 -9.07 -4.74
CA HIS A 29 -11.67 -8.26 -5.92
C HIS A 29 -11.43 -6.79 -5.55
N ASN A 30 -12.33 -6.18 -4.77
CA ASN A 30 -12.20 -4.78 -4.36
C ASN A 30 -10.97 -4.57 -3.44
N THR A 31 -10.73 -5.48 -2.50
CA THR A 31 -9.54 -5.47 -1.64
C THR A 31 -8.25 -5.43 -2.48
N LEU A 32 -8.13 -6.35 -3.46
CA LEU A 32 -6.97 -6.39 -4.35
C LEU A 32 -6.90 -5.17 -5.27
N LEU A 33 -8.03 -4.74 -5.82
CA LEU A 33 -8.11 -3.56 -6.69
C LEU A 33 -7.63 -2.29 -5.97
N ILE A 34 -8.12 -2.05 -4.74
CA ILE A 34 -7.72 -0.89 -3.93
C ILE A 34 -6.23 -0.96 -3.59
N ALA A 35 -5.74 -2.12 -3.15
CA ALA A 35 -4.34 -2.28 -2.78
C ALA A 35 -3.38 -2.11 -3.98
N VAL A 36 -3.69 -2.71 -5.13
CA VAL A 36 -2.87 -2.60 -6.35
C VAL A 36 -2.87 -1.18 -6.89
N THR A 37 -4.05 -0.56 -7.01
CA THR A 37 -4.15 0.83 -7.51
C THR A 37 -3.54 1.82 -6.53
N GLY A 38 -3.74 1.61 -5.23
CA GLY A 38 -3.09 2.40 -4.17
C GLY A 38 -1.57 2.31 -4.25
N LEU A 39 -1.01 1.11 -4.46
CA LEU A 39 0.44 0.94 -4.65
C LEU A 39 0.95 1.65 -5.91
N ILE A 40 0.24 1.53 -7.04
CA ILE A 40 0.65 2.17 -8.31
C ILE A 40 0.66 3.71 -8.15
N ILE A 41 -0.43 4.29 -7.64
CA ILE A 41 -0.51 5.73 -7.36
C ILE A 41 0.59 6.12 -6.37
N GLY A 42 0.77 5.32 -5.32
CA GLY A 42 1.79 5.52 -4.31
C GLY A 42 3.21 5.52 -4.88
N ILE A 43 3.54 4.61 -5.80
CA ILE A 43 4.84 4.58 -6.48
C ILE A 43 5.05 5.86 -7.31
N ILE A 44 4.05 6.30 -8.06
CA ILE A 44 4.14 7.51 -8.88
C ILE A 44 4.35 8.74 -7.99
N VAL A 45 3.46 8.96 -7.03
CA VAL A 45 3.52 10.11 -6.11
C VAL A 45 4.78 10.07 -5.24
N GLY A 46 5.09 8.91 -4.68
CA GLY A 46 6.28 8.70 -3.84
C GLY A 46 7.58 8.95 -4.58
N THR A 47 7.69 8.52 -5.85
CA THR A 47 8.86 8.78 -6.69
C THR A 47 9.04 10.28 -6.95
N LEU A 48 7.97 10.98 -7.29
CA LEU A 48 8.00 12.44 -7.51
C LEU A 48 8.47 13.16 -6.24
N ILE A 49 7.91 12.82 -5.08
CA ILE A 49 8.28 13.42 -3.80
C ILE A 49 9.74 13.08 -3.44
N ALA A 50 10.14 11.82 -3.57
CA ALA A 50 11.50 11.40 -3.26
C ALA A 50 12.53 12.13 -4.15
N THR A 51 12.23 12.30 -5.45
CA THR A 51 13.07 13.05 -6.38
C THR A 51 13.29 14.49 -5.90
N VAL A 52 12.19 15.20 -5.54
CA VAL A 52 12.30 16.56 -5.01
C VAL A 52 13.14 16.61 -3.72
N ARG A 53 12.99 15.63 -2.83
CA ARG A 53 13.64 15.62 -1.52
C ARG A 53 15.11 15.22 -1.56
N VAL A 54 15.55 14.54 -2.60
CA VAL A 54 16.97 14.14 -2.82
C VAL A 54 17.76 15.23 -3.56
N LEU A 55 17.09 16.14 -4.28
CA LEU A 55 17.78 17.22 -4.99
C LEU A 55 18.57 18.13 -4.05
N PRO A 56 19.75 18.61 -4.48
CA PRO A 56 20.54 19.58 -3.72
C PRO A 56 19.77 20.87 -3.45
N LYS A 57 19.81 21.37 -2.22
CA LYS A 57 19.00 22.50 -1.73
C LYS A 57 19.73 23.84 -1.79
N TYR A 58 20.53 24.06 -2.81
CA TYR A 58 21.31 25.31 -2.96
C TYR A 58 20.47 26.51 -3.41
N LYS A 59 19.31 26.27 -4.07
CA LYS A 59 18.43 27.30 -4.58
C LYS A 59 17.12 27.36 -3.79
N THR A 60 16.47 28.54 -3.81
CA THR A 60 15.21 28.78 -3.08
C THR A 60 14.08 27.85 -3.50
N LEU A 61 13.90 27.61 -4.81
CA LEU A 61 12.82 26.76 -5.34
C LEU A 61 12.89 25.32 -4.84
N PRO A 62 14.02 24.57 -4.91
CA PRO A 62 14.13 23.24 -4.32
C PRO A 62 13.88 23.23 -2.81
N LYS A 63 14.26 24.28 -2.09
CA LYS A 63 14.01 24.39 -0.66
C LYS A 63 12.52 24.52 -0.33
N VAL A 64 11.77 25.34 -1.07
CA VAL A 64 10.32 25.51 -0.92
C VAL A 64 9.59 24.21 -1.27
N LEU A 65 9.89 23.61 -2.43
CA LEU A 65 9.28 22.33 -2.85
C LEU A 65 9.54 21.22 -1.84
N ASN A 66 10.76 21.14 -1.29
CA ASN A 66 11.06 20.18 -0.22
C ASN A 66 10.22 20.44 1.04
N GLY A 67 9.95 21.70 1.41
CA GLY A 67 9.07 22.07 2.52
C GLY A 67 7.65 21.55 2.31
N ILE A 68 7.08 21.78 1.13
CA ILE A 68 5.74 21.29 0.75
C ILE A 68 5.69 19.75 0.78
N CYS A 69 6.66 19.08 0.18
CA CYS A 69 6.74 17.62 0.20
C CYS A 69 6.87 17.07 1.63
N SER A 70 7.67 17.72 2.47
CA SER A 70 7.83 17.31 3.87
C SER A 70 6.56 17.48 4.68
N PHE A 71 5.81 18.56 4.46
CA PHE A 71 4.49 18.77 5.07
C PHE A 71 3.50 17.68 4.65
N TYR A 72 3.42 17.39 3.34
CA TYR A 72 2.57 16.31 2.83
C TYR A 72 2.90 14.97 3.49
N VAL A 73 4.18 14.59 3.54
CA VAL A 73 4.62 13.34 4.15
C VAL A 73 4.28 13.31 5.65
N ALA A 74 4.50 14.42 6.35
CA ALA A 74 4.15 14.51 7.78
C ALA A 74 2.65 14.38 8.02
N LEU A 75 1.82 15.02 7.18
CA LEU A 75 0.35 14.95 7.26
C LEU A 75 -0.16 13.53 7.08
N PHE A 76 0.20 12.87 5.97
CA PHE A 76 -0.31 11.53 5.66
C PHE A 76 0.24 10.45 6.58
N ARG A 77 1.49 10.53 7.03
CA ARG A 77 2.06 9.58 7.98
C ARG A 77 1.72 9.87 9.44
N GLY A 78 1.29 11.09 9.73
CA GLY A 78 0.92 11.53 11.08
C GLY A 78 -0.56 11.38 11.42
N THR A 79 -1.40 10.95 10.46
CA THR A 79 -2.85 10.81 10.66
C THR A 79 -3.31 9.37 10.35
N PRO A 80 -4.34 8.85 11.07
CA PRO A 80 -4.87 7.51 10.80
C PRO A 80 -5.52 7.42 9.42
N MET A 81 -5.34 6.29 8.72
CA MET A 81 -5.92 6.02 7.40
C MET A 81 -7.45 6.20 7.38
N VAL A 82 -8.16 5.70 8.40
CA VAL A 82 -9.61 5.84 8.49
C VAL A 82 -10.04 7.31 8.53
N VAL A 83 -9.30 8.16 9.25
CA VAL A 83 -9.59 9.61 9.32
C VAL A 83 -9.39 10.26 7.96
N GLN A 84 -8.33 9.92 7.24
CA GLN A 84 -8.09 10.39 5.88
C GLN A 84 -9.25 10.01 4.95
N LEU A 85 -9.68 8.73 4.97
CA LEU A 85 -10.83 8.26 4.18
C LEU A 85 -12.10 9.06 4.47
N LEU A 86 -12.45 9.26 5.75
CA LEU A 86 -13.65 10.00 6.16
C LEU A 86 -13.58 11.47 5.73
N VAL A 87 -12.43 12.12 5.92
CA VAL A 87 -12.24 13.53 5.51
C VAL A 87 -12.33 13.68 3.99
N PHE A 88 -11.71 12.79 3.23
CA PHE A 88 -11.82 12.84 1.76
C PHE A 88 -13.25 12.60 1.31
N TYR A 89 -13.91 11.56 1.80
CA TYR A 89 -15.23 11.13 1.33
C TYR A 89 -16.35 12.11 1.74
N PHE A 90 -16.37 12.53 3.01
CA PHE A 90 -17.48 13.32 3.56
C PHE A 90 -17.23 14.83 3.54
N VAL A 91 -15.97 15.29 3.39
CA VAL A 91 -15.64 16.73 3.45
C VAL A 91 -15.04 17.22 2.14
N LEU A 92 -13.86 16.74 1.75
CA LEU A 92 -13.10 17.34 0.64
C LEU A 92 -13.81 17.16 -0.72
N LEU A 93 -14.20 15.92 -1.04
CA LEU A 93 -14.84 15.64 -2.34
C LEU A 93 -16.20 16.32 -2.51
N PRO A 94 -17.09 16.33 -1.51
CA PRO A 94 -18.34 17.11 -1.58
C PRO A 94 -18.11 18.61 -1.74
N VAL A 95 -17.14 19.19 -1.03
CA VAL A 95 -16.82 20.64 -1.13
C VAL A 95 -16.39 21.03 -2.55
N ILE A 96 -15.65 20.17 -3.25
CA ILE A 96 -15.24 20.43 -4.64
C ILE A 96 -16.25 19.91 -5.67
N GLY A 97 -17.42 19.41 -5.23
CA GLY A 97 -18.51 18.97 -6.10
C GLY A 97 -18.26 17.60 -6.78
N LEU A 98 -17.25 16.85 -6.39
CA LEU A 98 -16.95 15.53 -6.94
C LEU A 98 -17.76 14.43 -6.22
N LYS A 99 -18.53 13.67 -7.02
CA LYS A 99 -19.27 12.49 -6.56
C LYS A 99 -18.64 11.23 -7.16
N ILE A 100 -17.88 10.52 -6.35
CA ILE A 100 -17.25 9.24 -6.73
C ILE A 100 -17.61 8.17 -5.70
N THR A 101 -17.49 6.90 -6.09
CA THR A 101 -17.84 5.76 -5.23
C THR A 101 -16.84 5.59 -4.08
N GLY A 102 -17.26 4.93 -2.99
CA GLY A 102 -16.38 4.63 -1.87
C GLY A 102 -15.10 3.86 -2.29
N VAL A 103 -15.21 2.95 -3.27
CA VAL A 103 -14.05 2.24 -3.83
C VAL A 103 -13.07 3.20 -4.51
N GLN A 104 -13.57 4.15 -5.31
CA GLN A 104 -12.72 5.14 -6.00
C GLN A 104 -12.04 6.09 -5.00
N VAL A 105 -12.78 6.51 -3.95
CA VAL A 105 -12.17 7.30 -2.87
C VAL A 105 -11.08 6.51 -2.16
N ALA A 106 -11.34 5.24 -1.86
CA ALA A 106 -10.34 4.37 -1.25
C ALA A 106 -9.08 4.25 -2.12
N MET A 107 -9.22 4.01 -3.43
CA MET A 107 -8.08 3.95 -4.37
C MET A 107 -7.24 5.23 -4.32
N LEU A 108 -7.90 6.41 -4.32
CA LEU A 108 -7.23 7.70 -4.26
C LEU A 108 -6.50 7.90 -2.91
N VAL A 109 -7.21 7.71 -1.80
CA VAL A 109 -6.67 7.99 -0.46
C VAL A 109 -5.56 7.01 -0.10
N PHE A 110 -5.72 5.72 -0.41
CA PHE A 110 -4.67 4.72 -0.25
C PHE A 110 -3.44 5.06 -1.10
N GLY A 111 -3.65 5.53 -2.33
CA GLY A 111 -2.57 5.98 -3.20
C GLY A 111 -1.81 7.18 -2.66
N LEU A 112 -2.52 8.19 -2.15
CA LEU A 112 -1.90 9.36 -1.53
C LEU A 112 -1.17 8.98 -0.23
N ASN A 113 -1.77 8.18 0.63
CA ASN A 113 -1.13 7.71 1.85
C ASN A 113 0.13 6.90 1.54
N SER A 114 0.02 5.88 0.68
CA SER A 114 1.15 5.06 0.25
C SER A 114 2.24 5.90 -0.44
N GLY A 115 1.88 6.96 -1.18
CA GLY A 115 2.84 7.91 -1.74
C GLY A 115 3.74 8.56 -0.71
N ALA A 116 3.20 8.89 0.46
CA ALA A 116 3.98 9.43 1.57
C ALA A 116 4.96 8.38 2.13
N TYR A 117 4.50 7.13 2.35
CA TYR A 117 5.36 6.03 2.83
C TYR A 117 6.41 5.65 1.78
N ILE A 118 6.04 5.50 0.52
CA ILE A 118 6.95 5.13 -0.56
C ILE A 118 8.01 6.22 -0.79
N SER A 119 7.67 7.50 -0.62
CA SER A 119 8.68 8.56 -0.70
C SER A 119 9.79 8.40 0.33
N GLU A 120 9.46 7.97 1.54
CA GLU A 120 10.43 7.66 2.59
C GLU A 120 11.20 6.35 2.31
N ILE A 121 10.51 5.33 1.80
CA ILE A 121 11.14 4.07 1.38
C ILE A 121 12.20 4.36 0.31
N MET A 122 11.87 5.17 -0.70
CA MET A 122 12.81 5.53 -1.76
C MET A 122 13.97 6.37 -1.23
N ARG A 123 13.67 7.37 -0.37
CA ARG A 123 14.71 8.20 0.24
C ARG A 123 15.68 7.37 1.07
N SER A 124 15.16 6.49 1.93
CA SER A 124 16.00 5.61 2.76
C SER A 124 16.78 4.60 1.94
N GLY A 125 16.17 4.05 0.88
CA GLY A 125 16.86 3.15 -0.06
C GLY A 125 18.00 3.83 -0.82
N ILE A 126 17.83 5.08 -1.23
CA ILE A 126 18.93 5.86 -1.84
C ILE A 126 20.03 6.14 -0.81
N GLN A 127 19.67 6.50 0.41
CA GLN A 127 20.62 6.78 1.48
C GLN A 127 21.34 5.53 2.04
N SER A 128 20.82 4.33 1.78
CA SER A 128 21.46 3.08 2.18
C SER A 128 22.62 2.67 1.25
N VAL A 129 22.75 3.32 0.09
CA VAL A 129 23.91 3.11 -0.78
C VAL A 129 25.11 3.86 -0.21
N ASP A 130 26.28 3.19 -0.18
CA ASP A 130 27.51 3.79 0.33
C ASP A 130 27.82 5.13 -0.38
N SER A 131 28.06 6.19 0.39
CA SER A 131 28.35 7.54 -0.14
C SER A 131 29.59 7.56 -1.03
N GLY A 132 30.55 6.67 -0.78
CA GLY A 132 31.75 6.50 -1.60
C GLY A 132 31.42 6.15 -3.06
N GLN A 133 30.27 5.53 -3.36
CA GLN A 133 29.82 5.27 -4.72
C GLN A 133 29.54 6.58 -5.49
N MET A 134 28.89 7.53 -4.82
CA MET A 134 28.66 8.87 -5.39
C MET A 134 29.97 9.64 -5.52
N GLU A 135 30.80 9.59 -4.50
CA GLU A 135 32.12 10.29 -4.47
C GLU A 135 33.03 9.75 -5.56
N ALA A 136 33.16 8.44 -5.72
CA ALA A 136 33.94 7.81 -6.78
C ALA A 136 33.45 8.22 -8.18
N GLY A 137 32.13 8.20 -8.42
CA GLY A 137 31.57 8.68 -9.68
C GLY A 137 31.92 10.15 -9.96
N ARG A 138 31.88 11.01 -8.93
CA ARG A 138 32.24 12.42 -9.03
C ARG A 138 33.75 12.61 -9.26
N ALA A 139 34.60 11.80 -8.64
CA ALA A 139 36.04 11.85 -8.77
C ALA A 139 36.52 11.55 -10.20
N VAL A 140 35.85 10.65 -10.93
CA VAL A 140 36.13 10.37 -12.34
C VAL A 140 35.43 11.35 -13.32
N GLY A 141 34.87 12.48 -12.82
CA GLY A 141 34.34 13.55 -13.64
C GLY A 141 32.85 13.40 -14.04
N LEU A 142 32.13 12.39 -13.54
CA LEU A 142 30.70 12.26 -13.82
C LEU A 142 29.89 13.37 -13.13
N SER A 143 28.84 13.87 -13.78
CA SER A 143 27.91 14.80 -13.16
C SER A 143 27.15 14.14 -12.01
N PHE A 144 26.60 14.93 -11.06
CA PHE A 144 25.75 14.42 -9.98
C PHE A 144 24.59 13.56 -10.53
N GLY A 145 23.87 14.06 -11.54
CA GLY A 145 22.76 13.33 -12.15
C GLY A 145 23.20 12.01 -12.79
N THR A 146 24.35 11.99 -13.48
CA THR A 146 24.89 10.77 -14.10
C THR A 146 25.29 9.75 -13.04
N SER A 147 26.01 10.16 -11.99
CA SER A 147 26.39 9.28 -10.88
C SER A 147 25.15 8.76 -10.14
N MET A 148 24.15 9.61 -9.88
CA MET A 148 22.88 9.20 -9.26
C MET A 148 22.17 8.15 -10.11
N MET A 149 21.95 8.40 -11.40
CA MET A 149 21.15 7.52 -12.27
C MET A 149 21.86 6.23 -12.65
N LYS A 150 23.19 6.25 -12.84
CA LYS A 150 23.94 5.09 -13.34
C LYS A 150 24.60 4.26 -12.24
N ILE A 151 24.85 4.83 -11.06
CA ILE A 151 25.57 4.15 -9.98
C ILE A 151 24.66 3.95 -8.75
N VAL A 152 24.08 5.03 -8.22
CA VAL A 152 23.37 4.99 -6.94
C VAL A 152 21.97 4.36 -7.10
N ILE A 153 21.16 4.82 -8.04
CA ILE A 153 19.78 4.34 -8.20
C ILE A 153 19.70 2.84 -8.50
N PRO A 154 20.52 2.23 -9.39
CA PRO A 154 20.47 0.79 -9.62
C PRO A 154 20.74 -0.05 -8.35
N GLN A 155 21.62 0.44 -7.47
CA GLN A 155 21.88 -0.20 -6.18
C GLN A 155 20.74 0.04 -5.19
N ALA A 156 20.23 1.27 -5.11
CA ALA A 156 19.12 1.63 -4.24
C ALA A 156 17.84 0.82 -4.55
N VAL A 157 17.51 0.58 -5.82
CA VAL A 157 16.33 -0.18 -6.26
C VAL A 157 16.32 -1.58 -5.64
N LYS A 158 17.47 -2.24 -5.49
CA LYS A 158 17.56 -3.56 -4.86
C LYS A 158 17.14 -3.54 -3.39
N ASN A 159 17.40 -2.44 -2.69
CA ASN A 159 16.99 -2.24 -1.30
C ASN A 159 15.53 -1.75 -1.18
N ILE A 160 15.05 -0.99 -2.17
CA ILE A 160 13.70 -0.43 -2.23
C ILE A 160 12.65 -1.52 -2.52
N LEU A 161 12.90 -2.40 -3.50
CA LEU A 161 11.91 -3.36 -3.97
C LEU A 161 11.33 -4.28 -2.88
N PRO A 162 12.13 -4.88 -1.98
CA PRO A 162 11.57 -5.68 -0.88
C PRO A 162 10.66 -4.87 0.05
N THR A 163 11.05 -3.62 0.33
CA THR A 163 10.29 -2.74 1.22
C THR A 163 8.98 -2.30 0.57
N LEU A 164 8.95 -2.08 -0.76
CA LEU A 164 7.71 -1.86 -1.51
C LEU A 164 6.77 -3.07 -1.46
N GLY A 165 7.32 -4.29 -1.47
CA GLY A 165 6.52 -5.50 -1.27
C GLY A 165 5.87 -5.54 0.11
N ASN A 166 6.58 -5.13 1.16
CA ASN A 166 6.01 -5.03 2.51
C ASN A 166 4.95 -3.92 2.60
N GLU A 167 5.12 -2.79 1.91
CA GLU A 167 4.10 -1.75 1.78
C GLU A 167 2.84 -2.29 1.13
N PHE A 168 2.95 -3.11 0.07
CA PHE A 168 1.81 -3.75 -0.56
C PHE A 168 1.03 -4.68 0.40
N ILE A 169 1.75 -5.46 1.22
CA ILE A 169 1.12 -6.28 2.27
C ILE A 169 0.37 -5.40 3.28
N SER A 170 0.94 -4.25 3.66
CA SER A 170 0.28 -3.31 4.56
C SER A 170 -1.00 -2.75 3.96
N LEU A 171 -0.96 -2.31 2.69
CA LEU A 171 -2.14 -1.83 1.97
C LEU A 171 -3.26 -2.87 1.98
N ILE A 172 -2.99 -4.14 1.66
CA ILE A 172 -4.00 -5.21 1.68
C ILE A 172 -4.66 -5.34 3.06
N LYS A 173 -3.88 -5.33 4.13
CA LYS A 173 -4.41 -5.44 5.49
C LYS A 173 -5.25 -4.22 5.88
N GLU A 174 -4.85 -3.05 5.44
CA GLU A 174 -5.53 -1.79 5.75
C GLU A 174 -6.85 -1.62 4.99
N THR A 175 -7.10 -2.36 3.89
CA THR A 175 -8.37 -2.24 3.15
C THR A 175 -9.61 -2.48 4.01
N SER A 176 -9.50 -3.20 5.12
CA SER A 176 -10.63 -3.44 6.03
C SER A 176 -11.31 -2.16 6.56
N VAL A 177 -10.62 -1.01 6.51
CA VAL A 177 -11.20 0.28 6.92
C VAL A 177 -12.05 0.95 5.84
N VAL A 178 -12.07 0.44 4.60
CA VAL A 178 -12.85 1.08 3.50
C VAL A 178 -14.35 0.92 3.67
N SER A 179 -14.77 0.01 4.55
CA SER A 179 -16.17 -0.15 4.97
C SER A 179 -16.78 1.15 5.53
N PHE A 180 -15.97 2.02 6.15
CA PHE A 180 -16.42 3.31 6.68
C PHE A 180 -16.89 4.31 5.62
N VAL A 181 -16.52 4.09 4.35
CA VAL A 181 -16.97 4.90 3.20
C VAL A 181 -17.87 4.11 2.26
N GLY A 182 -18.48 3.02 2.74
CA GLY A 182 -19.43 2.21 1.99
C GLY A 182 -18.80 1.37 0.87
N ALA A 183 -17.49 1.19 0.85
CA ALA A 183 -16.84 0.27 -0.08
C ALA A 183 -16.97 -1.17 0.41
N ALA A 184 -17.43 -2.06 -0.46
CA ALA A 184 -17.56 -3.48 -0.16
C ALA A 184 -16.21 -4.18 -0.35
N ASP A 185 -15.48 -4.39 0.75
CA ASP A 185 -14.25 -5.17 0.82
C ASP A 185 -14.49 -6.57 1.38
N LEU A 186 -13.42 -7.30 1.62
CA LEU A 186 -13.49 -8.64 2.20
C LEU A 186 -14.14 -8.64 3.60
N TYR A 187 -13.86 -7.62 4.42
CA TYR A 187 -14.47 -7.49 5.75
C TYR A 187 -16.00 -7.32 5.64
N VAL A 188 -16.47 -6.43 4.77
CA VAL A 188 -17.91 -6.20 4.55
C VAL A 188 -18.60 -7.48 4.08
N ALA A 189 -17.96 -8.27 3.22
CA ALA A 189 -18.51 -9.54 2.76
C ALA A 189 -18.70 -10.55 3.88
N PHE A 190 -17.71 -10.71 4.76
CA PHE A 190 -17.83 -11.62 5.90
C PHE A 190 -18.73 -11.09 7.02
N ASN A 191 -18.78 -9.77 7.21
CA ASN A 191 -19.74 -9.14 8.10
C ASN A 191 -21.19 -9.36 7.64
N TYR A 192 -21.44 -9.32 6.32
CA TYR A 192 -22.73 -9.66 5.74
C TYR A 192 -23.14 -11.11 6.10
N ILE A 193 -22.22 -12.07 5.94
CA ILE A 193 -22.49 -13.48 6.28
C ILE A 193 -22.77 -13.63 7.78
N GLY A 194 -21.95 -13.03 8.64
CA GLY A 194 -22.12 -13.06 10.09
C GLY A 194 -23.45 -12.46 10.54
N SER A 195 -23.84 -11.31 9.97
CA SER A 195 -25.09 -10.63 10.29
C SER A 195 -26.33 -11.43 9.88
N ASN A 196 -26.29 -12.09 8.72
CA ASN A 196 -27.42 -12.90 8.22
C ASN A 196 -27.54 -14.26 8.91
N SER A 197 -26.44 -14.79 9.47
CA SER A 197 -26.44 -16.04 10.25
C SER A 197 -26.63 -15.81 11.75
N TYR A 198 -26.53 -14.54 12.22
CA TYR A 198 -26.39 -14.18 13.64
C TYR A 198 -25.25 -14.93 14.35
N GLU A 199 -24.19 -15.27 13.59
CA GLU A 199 -23.02 -16.00 14.05
C GLU A 199 -21.74 -15.48 13.36
N PHE A 200 -20.85 -14.88 14.13
CA PHE A 200 -19.64 -14.21 13.60
C PHE A 200 -18.35 -15.02 13.72
N MET A 201 -18.34 -16.06 14.58
CA MET A 201 -17.12 -16.81 14.86
C MET A 201 -16.55 -17.47 13.60
N VAL A 202 -17.36 -18.26 12.89
CA VAL A 202 -16.90 -18.98 11.68
C VAL A 202 -16.58 -18.02 10.54
N PRO A 203 -17.46 -17.05 10.18
CA PRO A 203 -17.14 -16.04 9.16
C PRO A 203 -15.80 -15.33 9.40
N TYR A 204 -15.55 -14.85 10.62
CA TYR A 204 -14.32 -14.13 10.92
C TYR A 204 -13.08 -15.01 10.97
N LEU A 205 -13.20 -16.28 11.39
CA LEU A 205 -12.10 -17.24 11.29
C LEU A 205 -11.73 -17.52 9.82
N VAL A 206 -12.72 -17.71 8.94
CA VAL A 206 -12.50 -17.94 7.51
C VAL A 206 -11.88 -16.69 6.88
N MET A 207 -12.39 -15.49 7.20
CA MET A 207 -11.81 -14.22 6.75
C MET A 207 -10.34 -14.10 7.15
N ALA A 208 -10.02 -14.39 8.41
CA ALA A 208 -8.64 -14.36 8.90
C ALA A 208 -7.72 -15.32 8.13
N LEU A 209 -8.20 -16.54 7.84
CA LEU A 209 -7.45 -17.51 7.04
C LEU A 209 -7.20 -17.00 5.60
N ILE A 210 -8.18 -16.33 4.98
CA ILE A 210 -8.00 -15.73 3.64
C ILE A 210 -6.96 -14.62 3.68
N TYR A 211 -6.99 -13.71 4.68
CA TYR A 211 -5.96 -12.67 4.83
C TYR A 211 -4.57 -13.27 5.05
N ILE A 212 -4.47 -14.30 5.90
CA ILE A 212 -3.20 -15.01 6.13
C ILE A 212 -2.70 -15.63 4.83
N ALA A 213 -3.56 -16.31 4.06
CA ALA A 213 -3.19 -16.92 2.78
C ALA A 213 -2.70 -15.87 1.78
N MET A 214 -3.39 -14.73 1.64
CA MET A 214 -2.96 -13.61 0.78
C MET A 214 -1.57 -13.10 1.18
N VAL A 215 -1.38 -12.83 2.48
CA VAL A 215 -0.09 -12.33 3.00
C VAL A 215 1.03 -13.34 2.78
N LEU A 216 0.78 -14.63 3.00
CA LEU A 216 1.78 -15.69 2.78
C LEU A 216 2.17 -15.81 1.30
N ILE A 217 1.19 -15.76 0.38
CA ILE A 217 1.46 -15.82 -1.07
C ILE A 217 2.35 -14.62 -1.48
N ILE A 218 1.99 -13.42 -1.07
CA ILE A 218 2.74 -12.21 -1.42
C ILE A 218 4.13 -12.22 -0.78
N SER A 219 4.25 -12.62 0.49
CA SER A 219 5.54 -12.74 1.18
C SER A 219 6.46 -13.75 0.49
N LEU A 220 5.90 -14.85 -0.03
CA LEU A 220 6.67 -15.82 -0.82
C LEU A 220 7.19 -15.20 -2.13
N LEU A 221 6.34 -14.45 -2.84
CA LEU A 221 6.74 -13.75 -4.07
C LEU A 221 7.85 -12.73 -3.80
N ILE A 222 7.73 -11.94 -2.72
CA ILE A 222 8.76 -10.98 -2.30
C ILE A 222 10.08 -11.72 -2.01
N LYS A 223 10.04 -12.82 -1.26
CA LYS A 223 11.24 -13.62 -0.93
C LYS A 223 11.91 -14.21 -2.17
N LEU A 224 11.13 -14.64 -3.17
CA LEU A 224 11.68 -15.12 -4.45
C LEU A 224 12.34 -13.98 -5.21
N MET A 225 11.73 -12.79 -5.25
CA MET A 225 12.31 -11.59 -5.84
C MET A 225 13.63 -11.20 -5.16
N GLU A 226 13.69 -11.15 -3.82
CA GLU A 226 14.91 -10.86 -3.06
C GLU A 226 16.05 -11.83 -3.39
N ARG A 227 15.74 -13.13 -3.48
CA ARG A 227 16.73 -14.14 -3.85
C ARG A 227 17.29 -13.92 -5.25
N SER A 228 16.44 -13.50 -6.19
CA SER A 228 16.87 -13.19 -7.56
C SER A 228 17.80 -11.95 -7.58
N LEU A 229 17.47 -10.90 -6.85
CA LEU A 229 18.28 -9.69 -6.73
C LEU A 229 19.66 -9.97 -6.14
N LYS A 230 19.74 -10.76 -5.05
CA LYS A 230 21.00 -11.15 -4.40
C LYS A 230 21.90 -12.03 -5.29
N LYS A 231 21.33 -12.86 -6.18
CA LYS A 231 22.12 -13.63 -7.15
C LYS A 231 22.81 -12.75 -8.19
N SER A 232 22.17 -11.66 -8.59
CA SER A 232 22.74 -10.68 -9.52
C SER A 232 24.00 -10.00 -8.94
N ASP A 233 24.03 -9.73 -7.63
CA ASP A 233 25.20 -9.10 -6.98
C ASP A 233 26.45 -10.01 -6.88
N ARG A 234 26.25 -11.33 -6.84
CA ARG A 234 27.36 -12.29 -6.76
C ARG A 234 28.01 -12.60 -8.13
N ARG A 235 27.40 -12.11 -9.22
CA ARG A 235 27.88 -12.35 -10.58
C ARG A 235 28.65 -11.16 -11.18
N ASN A 236 28.63 -10.03 -10.50
CA ASN A 236 29.40 -8.81 -10.81
C ASN A 236 30.49 -8.61 -9.74
#